data_49f66955776498157cf39ea69e9f9f49
#
_entry.id   49f66955776498157cf39ea69e9f9f49
#
_cell.length_a   1.000
_cell.length_b   1.000
_cell.length_c   1.000
_cell.angle_alpha   90.00
_cell.angle_beta   90.00
_cell.angle_gamma   90.00
#
_symmetry.space_group_name_H-M   'P 1'
#
loop_
_entity.id
_entity.type
_entity.pdbx_description
1 polymer ?
#
loop_
_entity_poly.entity_id
_entity_poly.type
_entity_poly.pdbx_seq_one_letter_code
_entity_poly.pdbx_strand_id
1 'polypeptide(L)'
;MDFRDYKSFWNDKAATPAGALLAVDGSTDERTLRLTGAFSAAQARAALDLRPTDRVFELGCGVGRIGRELAGDVARWHGLDISENMLAVARERLRGVGDAHFDALHGSRLDALGDASHDKGYCVAVFIHMDKEDMVLYLREVARVLRPGGLFYFDHWNLAHPVGWQRFEFEVARAARVPPGQRKDVARNQFCVPEELVAYVRGVGLEPLLVIGDSPNAQLVARKPDGDAGAEAEERARLQRAAPRIDYGRDWTTYFEAILEAEAAGAAPTRLMALLDARPADDATAEMFRAWIAGLWRLRPAWGPVPASLSRFADQE
;
A
#
# COMPACT_ATOMS: atom_id res chain seq x y z
N MET A 1 -7.72 -22.80 -19.40
CA MET A 1 -7.58 -22.07 -18.12
C MET A 1 -7.44 -20.62 -18.50
N ASP A 2 -8.47 -19.81 -18.32
CA ASP A 2 -8.34 -18.37 -18.53
C ASP A 2 -7.56 -17.83 -17.33
N PHE A 3 -6.24 -17.68 -17.51
CA PHE A 3 -5.47 -16.85 -16.59
C PHE A 3 -5.97 -15.43 -16.81
N ARG A 4 -6.79 -14.91 -15.92
CA ARG A 4 -7.07 -13.48 -15.89
C ARG A 4 -5.73 -12.79 -15.70
N ASP A 5 -5.38 -11.91 -16.62
CA ASP A 5 -4.24 -11.04 -16.43
C ASP A 5 -4.53 -9.99 -15.32
N TYR A 6 -3.50 -9.35 -14.80
CA TYR A 6 -3.65 -8.32 -13.76
C TYR A 6 -4.61 -7.20 -14.20
N LYS A 7 -4.56 -6.77 -15.45
CA LYS A 7 -5.40 -5.69 -15.96
C LYS A 7 -6.88 -6.06 -15.90
N SER A 8 -7.25 -7.23 -16.42
CA SER A 8 -8.62 -7.72 -16.39
C SER A 8 -9.13 -7.87 -14.95
N PHE A 9 -8.31 -8.45 -14.06
CA PHE A 9 -8.68 -8.63 -12.67
C PHE A 9 -8.99 -7.30 -11.97
N TRP A 10 -8.08 -6.31 -12.06
CA TRP A 10 -8.26 -5.02 -11.40
C TRP A 10 -9.33 -4.15 -12.04
N ASN A 11 -9.54 -4.23 -13.36
CA ASN A 11 -10.66 -3.59 -14.03
C ASN A 11 -12.01 -4.15 -13.55
N ASP A 12 -12.12 -5.47 -13.42
CA ASP A 12 -13.34 -6.11 -12.88
C ASP A 12 -13.63 -5.67 -11.44
N LYS A 13 -12.60 -5.59 -10.60
CA LYS A 13 -12.74 -5.09 -9.22
C LYS A 13 -13.20 -3.63 -9.17
N ALA A 14 -12.78 -2.82 -10.13
CA ALA A 14 -13.11 -1.42 -10.28
C ALA A 14 -14.27 -1.17 -11.27
N ALA A 15 -15.11 -2.16 -11.54
CA ALA A 15 -16.27 -2.00 -12.44
C ALA A 15 -17.29 -0.96 -11.93
N THR A 16 -17.28 -0.69 -10.63
CA THR A 16 -18.05 0.39 -10.00
C THR A 16 -17.17 1.22 -9.08
N PRO A 17 -17.46 2.53 -8.84
CA PRO A 17 -16.71 3.34 -7.90
C PRO A 17 -16.61 2.70 -6.50
N ALA A 18 -17.71 2.18 -5.95
CA ALA A 18 -17.71 1.49 -4.66
C ALA A 18 -16.84 0.24 -4.66
N GLY A 19 -16.86 -0.55 -5.76
CA GLY A 19 -15.99 -1.70 -5.95
C GLY A 19 -14.52 -1.30 -6.01
N ALA A 20 -14.20 -0.18 -6.65
CA ALA A 20 -12.85 0.35 -6.72
C ALA A 20 -12.30 0.74 -5.35
N LEU A 21 -13.08 1.45 -4.52
CA LEU A 21 -12.70 1.81 -3.16
C LEU A 21 -12.43 0.55 -2.31
N LEU A 22 -13.38 -0.40 -2.35
CA LEU A 22 -13.27 -1.66 -1.60
C LEU A 22 -12.03 -2.48 -2.03
N ALA A 23 -11.70 -2.46 -3.31
CA ALA A 23 -10.59 -3.23 -3.86
C ALA A 23 -9.21 -2.69 -3.46
N VAL A 24 -9.09 -1.38 -3.20
CA VAL A 24 -7.80 -0.72 -2.89
C VAL A 24 -7.32 -1.07 -1.48
N ASP A 25 -8.20 -1.00 -0.48
CA ASP A 25 -7.82 -1.23 0.92
C ASP A 25 -8.98 -1.70 1.82
N GLY A 26 -10.11 -2.09 1.24
CA GLY A 26 -11.30 -2.46 1.99
C GLY A 26 -12.16 -1.29 2.43
N SER A 27 -11.87 -0.06 2.01
CA SER A 27 -12.69 1.12 2.32
C SER A 27 -14.05 1.02 1.64
N THR A 28 -15.12 1.40 2.37
CA THR A 28 -16.49 1.34 1.87
C THR A 28 -17.07 2.72 1.54
N ASP A 29 -16.35 3.78 1.91
CA ASP A 29 -16.75 5.17 1.73
C ASP A 29 -15.52 6.10 1.60
N GLU A 30 -15.75 7.32 1.13
CA GLU A 30 -14.70 8.31 0.88
C GLU A 30 -14.01 8.78 2.18
N ARG A 31 -14.72 8.83 3.31
CA ARG A 31 -14.13 9.22 4.60
C ARG A 31 -13.08 8.21 5.04
N THR A 32 -13.44 6.92 5.01
CA THR A 32 -12.52 5.83 5.35
C THR A 32 -11.30 5.85 4.44
N LEU A 33 -11.53 6.00 3.13
CA LEU A 33 -10.47 6.05 2.13
C LEU A 33 -9.50 7.23 2.36
N ARG A 34 -10.02 8.38 2.82
CA ARG A 34 -9.18 9.53 3.17
C ARG A 34 -8.34 9.28 4.43
N LEU A 35 -8.91 8.66 5.45
CA LEU A 35 -8.16 8.34 6.68
C LEU A 35 -7.02 7.36 6.39
N THR A 36 -7.28 6.30 5.64
CA THR A 36 -6.24 5.34 5.22
C THR A 36 -5.23 5.96 4.26
N GLY A 37 -5.68 6.86 3.38
CA GLY A 37 -4.83 7.66 2.49
C GLY A 37 -3.88 8.56 3.26
N ALA A 38 -4.39 9.33 4.23
CA ALA A 38 -3.60 10.21 5.07
C ALA A 38 -2.56 9.45 5.90
N PHE A 39 -2.93 8.26 6.43
CA PHE A 39 -2.01 7.38 7.15
C PHE A 39 -0.84 6.96 6.27
N SER A 40 -1.09 6.41 5.08
CA SER A 40 -0.03 5.99 4.16
C SER A 40 0.76 7.18 3.59
N ALA A 41 0.11 8.32 3.35
CA ALA A 41 0.79 9.54 2.91
C ALA A 41 1.76 10.08 3.95
N ALA A 42 1.43 10.01 5.24
CA ALA A 42 2.35 10.39 6.32
C ALA A 42 3.63 9.55 6.31
N GLN A 43 3.50 8.24 6.09
CA GLN A 43 4.64 7.34 5.95
C GLN A 43 5.48 7.67 4.71
N ALA A 44 4.86 7.87 3.56
CA ALA A 44 5.56 8.23 2.32
C ALA A 44 6.29 9.59 2.45
N ARG A 45 5.67 10.60 3.09
CA ARG A 45 6.34 11.88 3.40
C ARG A 45 7.58 11.68 4.27
N ALA A 46 7.46 10.87 5.33
CA ALA A 46 8.58 10.60 6.23
C ALA A 46 9.70 9.80 5.55
N ALA A 47 9.35 8.84 4.70
CA ALA A 47 10.29 8.01 3.96
C ALA A 47 11.04 8.81 2.89
N LEU A 48 10.34 9.65 2.15
CA LEU A 48 10.86 10.31 0.95
C LEU A 48 11.34 11.74 1.18
N ASP A 49 11.06 12.37 2.33
CA ASP A 49 11.35 13.80 2.58
C ASP A 49 10.86 14.68 1.42
N LEU A 50 9.56 14.58 1.12
CA LEU A 50 8.96 15.23 -0.05
C LEU A 50 9.13 16.75 0.01
N ARG A 51 9.48 17.35 -1.13
CA ARG A 51 9.71 18.80 -1.30
C ARG A 51 8.82 19.38 -2.42
N PRO A 52 8.45 20.65 -2.36
CA PRO A 52 7.63 21.30 -3.40
C PRO A 52 8.27 21.29 -4.80
N THR A 53 9.57 21.03 -4.90
CA THR A 53 10.31 20.95 -6.16
C THR A 53 10.37 19.53 -6.75
N ASP A 54 9.94 18.52 -5.99
CA ASP A 54 10.09 17.11 -6.41
C ASP A 54 9.10 16.73 -7.50
N ARG A 55 9.56 15.91 -8.42
CA ARG A 55 8.74 15.12 -9.34
C ARG A 55 8.62 13.72 -8.77
N VAL A 56 7.38 13.34 -8.43
CA VAL A 56 7.08 12.10 -7.70
C VAL A 56 6.21 11.20 -8.55
N PHE A 57 6.45 9.89 -8.53
CA PHE A 57 5.52 8.92 -9.11
C PHE A 57 5.01 7.93 -8.06
N GLU A 58 3.78 7.47 -8.27
CA GLU A 58 3.15 6.38 -7.51
C GLU A 58 2.90 5.20 -8.43
N LEU A 59 3.53 4.06 -8.13
CA LEU A 59 3.29 2.82 -8.84
C LEU A 59 2.11 2.08 -8.20
N GLY A 60 1.08 1.80 -8.99
CA GLY A 60 -0.16 1.19 -8.52
C GLY A 60 -1.01 2.19 -7.72
N CYS A 61 -1.29 3.36 -8.29
CA CYS A 61 -1.98 4.44 -7.57
C CYS A 61 -3.47 4.13 -7.28
N GLY A 62 -4.04 3.11 -7.89
CA GLY A 62 -5.44 2.73 -7.74
C GLY A 62 -6.36 3.93 -7.97
N VAL A 63 -7.25 4.18 -7.01
CA VAL A 63 -8.17 5.34 -7.03
C VAL A 63 -7.52 6.65 -6.56
N GLY A 64 -6.19 6.72 -6.49
CA GLY A 64 -5.45 7.89 -6.05
C GLY A 64 -5.58 8.18 -4.55
N ARG A 65 -5.66 7.13 -3.73
CA ARG A 65 -5.84 7.23 -2.28
C ARG A 65 -4.73 8.05 -1.60
N ILE A 66 -3.48 7.71 -1.90
CA ILE A 66 -2.30 8.38 -1.34
C ILE A 66 -1.99 9.65 -2.13
N GLY A 67 -2.10 9.59 -3.45
CA GLY A 67 -1.85 10.72 -4.34
C GLY A 67 -2.68 11.94 -4.03
N ARG A 68 -3.95 11.77 -3.61
CA ARG A 68 -4.81 12.88 -3.20
C ARG A 68 -4.23 13.69 -2.04
N GLU A 69 -3.54 13.04 -1.13
CA GLU A 69 -2.92 13.66 0.04
C GLU A 69 -1.52 14.26 -0.26
N LEU A 70 -0.86 13.83 -1.35
CA LEU A 70 0.52 14.22 -1.67
C LEU A 70 0.67 15.13 -2.89
N ALA A 71 -0.23 15.05 -3.87
CA ALA A 71 -0.04 15.73 -5.15
C ALA A 71 0.02 17.27 -5.05
N GLY A 72 -0.59 17.87 -4.02
CA GLY A 72 -0.51 19.29 -3.75
C GLY A 72 0.81 19.76 -3.10
N ASP A 73 1.62 18.84 -2.58
CA ASP A 73 2.84 19.13 -1.83
C ASP A 73 4.10 19.10 -2.70
N VAL A 74 4.00 18.71 -3.96
CA VAL A 74 5.14 18.45 -4.87
C VAL A 74 4.98 19.20 -6.20
N ALA A 75 6.06 19.37 -6.95
CA ALA A 75 6.02 20.04 -8.26
C ALA A 75 5.18 19.29 -9.28
N ARG A 76 5.25 17.94 -9.25
CA ARG A 76 4.45 17.05 -10.08
C ARG A 76 4.28 15.71 -9.39
N TRP A 77 3.05 15.22 -9.40
CA TRP A 77 2.73 13.86 -9.00
C TRP A 77 2.21 13.06 -10.20
N HIS A 78 2.71 11.84 -10.38
CA HIS A 78 2.36 10.99 -11.51
C HIS A 78 1.89 9.62 -11.00
N GLY A 79 0.59 9.36 -11.08
CA GLY A 79 -0.03 8.10 -10.73
C GLY A 79 -0.05 7.12 -11.90
N LEU A 80 0.43 5.92 -11.66
CA LEU A 80 0.49 4.83 -12.63
C LEU A 80 -0.30 3.64 -12.11
N ASP A 81 -1.22 3.11 -12.92
CA ASP A 81 -1.97 1.91 -12.57
C ASP A 81 -2.25 1.05 -13.81
N ILE A 82 -2.41 -0.26 -13.61
CA ILE A 82 -2.74 -1.18 -14.70
C ILE A 82 -4.23 -1.11 -15.08
N SER A 83 -5.09 -0.65 -14.16
CA SER A 83 -6.54 -0.56 -14.32
C SER A 83 -6.96 0.83 -14.78
N GLU A 84 -7.48 0.93 -15.99
CA GLU A 84 -8.05 2.18 -16.49
C GLU A 84 -9.30 2.61 -15.72
N ASN A 85 -10.06 1.65 -15.16
CA ASN A 85 -11.21 1.95 -14.31
C ASN A 85 -10.77 2.59 -12.99
N MET A 86 -9.68 2.11 -12.37
CA MET A 86 -9.08 2.76 -11.20
C MET A 86 -8.63 4.18 -11.53
N LEU A 87 -7.92 4.36 -12.65
CA LEU A 87 -7.45 5.68 -13.08
C LEU A 87 -8.59 6.65 -13.39
N ALA A 88 -9.72 6.18 -13.90
CA ALA A 88 -10.90 7.02 -14.11
C ALA A 88 -11.42 7.61 -12.77
N VAL A 89 -11.49 6.79 -11.74
CA VAL A 89 -11.86 7.23 -10.38
C VAL A 89 -10.80 8.18 -9.81
N ALA A 90 -9.50 7.85 -9.97
CA ALA A 90 -8.39 8.68 -9.48
C ALA A 90 -8.40 10.08 -10.11
N ARG A 91 -8.60 10.19 -11.43
CA ARG A 91 -8.69 11.48 -12.13
C ARG A 91 -9.81 12.37 -11.58
N GLU A 92 -10.96 11.79 -11.28
CA GLU A 92 -12.07 12.53 -10.69
C GLU A 92 -11.73 13.00 -9.27
N ARG A 93 -11.16 12.13 -8.44
CA ARG A 93 -10.82 12.41 -7.05
C ARG A 93 -9.68 13.42 -6.89
N LEU A 94 -8.75 13.48 -7.82
CA LEU A 94 -7.63 14.44 -7.80
C LEU A 94 -7.88 15.67 -8.68
N ARG A 95 -9.09 15.87 -9.18
CA ARG A 95 -9.41 17.07 -9.98
C ARG A 95 -9.11 18.33 -9.19
N GLY A 96 -8.19 19.16 -9.70
CA GLY A 96 -7.77 20.40 -9.06
C GLY A 96 -6.79 20.23 -7.88
N VAL A 97 -6.24 19.04 -7.68
CA VAL A 97 -5.24 18.78 -6.64
C VAL A 97 -3.84 18.75 -7.28
N GLY A 98 -3.08 19.82 -7.11
CA GLY A 98 -1.69 19.92 -7.61
C GLY A 98 -1.56 19.74 -9.12
N ASP A 99 -0.34 19.39 -9.58
CA ASP A 99 -0.04 18.99 -10.96
C ASP A 99 -0.05 17.45 -11.05
N ALA A 100 -1.26 16.86 -11.06
CA ALA A 100 -1.47 15.42 -11.06
C ALA A 100 -1.62 14.86 -12.48
N HIS A 101 -0.81 13.87 -12.82
CA HIS A 101 -0.81 13.15 -14.10
C HIS A 101 -1.13 11.67 -13.89
N PHE A 102 -1.68 11.00 -14.92
CA PHE A 102 -2.12 9.61 -14.84
C PHE A 102 -1.87 8.87 -16.14
N ASP A 103 -1.15 7.76 -16.08
CA ASP A 103 -0.96 6.87 -17.22
C ASP A 103 -1.25 5.40 -16.87
N ALA A 104 -1.82 4.70 -17.84
CA ALA A 104 -2.06 3.27 -17.72
C ALA A 104 -0.76 2.48 -17.96
N LEU A 105 -0.54 1.46 -17.12
CA LEU A 105 0.58 0.54 -17.29
C LEU A 105 0.26 -0.53 -18.35
N HIS A 106 1.27 -0.87 -19.12
CA HIS A 106 1.23 -1.93 -20.12
C HIS A 106 2.34 -2.94 -19.81
N GLY A 107 2.00 -4.02 -19.11
CA GLY A 107 2.98 -4.96 -18.57
C GLY A 107 3.79 -4.34 -17.43
N SER A 108 4.93 -4.96 -17.11
CA SER A 108 5.78 -4.55 -15.98
C SER A 108 6.77 -3.44 -16.38
N ARG A 109 6.27 -2.36 -17.01
CA ARG A 109 7.05 -1.23 -17.53
C ARG A 109 6.46 0.13 -17.14
N LEU A 110 7.34 1.13 -17.03
CA LEU A 110 6.98 2.53 -16.76
C LEU A 110 7.23 3.40 -18.02
N ASP A 111 6.65 3.00 -19.15
CA ASP A 111 6.92 3.61 -20.47
C ASP A 111 6.53 5.10 -20.55
N ALA A 112 5.57 5.54 -19.75
CA ALA A 112 5.19 6.95 -19.66
C ALA A 112 6.25 7.84 -18.98
N LEU A 113 7.22 7.23 -18.28
CA LEU A 113 8.24 7.94 -17.54
C LEU A 113 9.62 7.80 -18.24
N GLY A 114 10.24 8.94 -18.50
CA GLY A 114 11.58 8.99 -19.10
C GLY A 114 12.69 8.56 -18.12
N ASP A 115 13.86 8.25 -18.65
CA ASP A 115 15.04 7.95 -17.85
C ASP A 115 15.44 9.14 -16.98
N ALA A 116 15.82 8.86 -15.73
CA ALA A 116 16.25 9.86 -14.75
C ALA A 116 15.34 11.12 -14.70
N SER A 117 14.02 10.91 -14.79
CA SER A 117 13.02 11.96 -14.91
C SER A 117 12.34 12.34 -13.59
N HIS A 118 12.44 11.51 -12.56
CA HIS A 118 11.79 11.69 -11.28
C HIS A 118 12.78 11.68 -10.11
N ASP A 119 12.46 12.49 -9.11
CA ASP A 119 13.27 12.63 -7.91
C ASP A 119 12.93 11.52 -6.91
N LYS A 120 11.67 11.14 -6.83
CA LYS A 120 11.14 10.20 -5.84
C LYS A 120 10.01 9.36 -6.42
N GLY A 121 9.81 8.18 -5.82
CA GLY A 121 8.67 7.34 -6.13
C GLY A 121 8.27 6.48 -4.94
N TYR A 122 7.05 5.95 -4.99
CA TYR A 122 6.57 5.00 -3.98
C TYR A 122 5.59 3.98 -4.57
N CYS A 123 5.44 2.88 -3.82
CA CYS A 123 4.56 1.76 -4.18
C CYS A 123 4.06 1.11 -2.87
N VAL A 124 2.79 1.30 -2.53
CA VAL A 124 2.22 0.85 -1.26
C VAL A 124 1.06 -0.12 -1.51
N ALA A 125 1.15 -1.31 -0.92
CA ALA A 125 0.17 -2.39 -1.04
C ALA A 125 -0.06 -2.90 -2.47
N VAL A 126 0.95 -2.85 -3.34
CA VAL A 126 0.87 -3.25 -4.76
C VAL A 126 1.74 -4.46 -5.05
N PHE A 127 3.02 -4.44 -4.67
CA PHE A 127 3.93 -5.57 -4.87
C PHE A 127 3.44 -6.87 -4.21
N ILE A 128 2.63 -6.74 -3.18
CA ILE A 128 1.98 -7.88 -2.51
C ILE A 128 1.01 -8.65 -3.42
N HIS A 129 0.66 -8.14 -4.59
CA HIS A 129 -0.30 -8.74 -5.52
C HIS A 129 0.31 -9.26 -6.82
N MET A 130 1.62 -9.21 -6.96
CA MET A 130 2.29 -9.63 -8.19
C MET A 130 3.38 -10.67 -7.95
N ASP A 131 3.66 -11.47 -8.97
CA ASP A 131 4.76 -12.44 -8.91
C ASP A 131 6.11 -11.72 -8.71
N LYS A 132 7.08 -12.41 -8.11
CA LYS A 132 8.39 -11.84 -7.77
C LYS A 132 9.15 -11.34 -8.99
N GLU A 133 9.00 -12.03 -10.11
CA GLU A 133 9.58 -11.66 -11.40
C GLU A 133 9.05 -10.30 -11.86
N ASP A 134 7.73 -10.07 -11.78
CA ASP A 134 7.12 -8.80 -12.15
C ASP A 134 7.58 -7.67 -11.21
N MET A 135 7.67 -7.93 -9.91
CA MET A 135 8.20 -6.97 -8.96
C MET A 135 9.64 -6.57 -9.33
N VAL A 136 10.51 -7.53 -9.69
CA VAL A 136 11.89 -7.23 -10.09
C VAL A 136 11.94 -6.45 -11.41
N LEU A 137 11.05 -6.74 -12.36
CA LEU A 137 10.93 -5.96 -13.60
C LEU A 137 10.55 -4.51 -13.31
N TYR A 138 9.56 -4.27 -12.44
CA TYR A 138 9.20 -2.92 -12.00
C TYR A 138 10.34 -2.23 -11.23
N LEU A 139 11.06 -2.92 -10.37
CA LEU A 139 12.22 -2.33 -9.67
C LEU A 139 13.33 -1.90 -10.63
N ARG A 140 13.56 -2.62 -11.75
CA ARG A 140 14.46 -2.18 -12.83
C ARG A 140 13.99 -0.89 -13.49
N GLU A 141 12.69 -0.78 -13.75
CA GLU A 141 12.10 0.44 -14.29
C GLU A 141 12.18 1.61 -13.28
N VAL A 142 11.96 1.35 -11.99
CA VAL A 142 12.19 2.33 -10.92
C VAL A 142 13.62 2.84 -10.94
N ALA A 143 14.60 1.93 -11.02
CA ALA A 143 16.01 2.30 -11.12
C ALA A 143 16.34 3.13 -12.39
N ARG A 144 15.65 2.86 -13.52
CA ARG A 144 15.78 3.66 -14.74
C ARG A 144 15.21 5.06 -14.58
N VAL A 145 14.00 5.17 -14.05
CA VAL A 145 13.21 6.41 -13.95
C VAL A 145 13.74 7.37 -12.91
N LEU A 146 14.26 6.88 -11.80
CA LEU A 146 14.84 7.73 -10.76
C LEU A 146 16.10 8.44 -11.26
N ARG A 147 16.25 9.71 -10.87
CA ARG A 147 17.51 10.44 -10.98
C ARG A 147 18.57 9.83 -10.06
N PRO A 148 19.87 9.97 -10.36
CA PRO A 148 20.91 9.73 -9.37
C PRO A 148 20.60 10.47 -8.06
N GLY A 149 20.71 9.78 -6.92
CA GLY A 149 20.29 10.29 -5.60
C GLY A 149 18.80 10.18 -5.29
N GLY A 150 17.96 9.80 -6.26
CA GLY A 150 16.51 9.65 -6.08
C GLY A 150 16.14 8.50 -5.15
N LEU A 151 14.96 8.62 -4.49
CA LEU A 151 14.49 7.67 -3.50
C LEU A 151 13.24 6.93 -3.96
N PHE A 152 13.14 5.67 -3.55
CA PHE A 152 11.94 4.84 -3.74
C PHE A 152 11.52 4.17 -2.44
N TYR A 153 10.25 4.36 -2.04
CA TYR A 153 9.65 3.74 -0.86
C TYR A 153 8.61 2.71 -1.27
N PHE A 154 8.63 1.51 -0.66
CA PHE A 154 7.62 0.49 -0.86
C PHE A 154 7.46 -0.42 0.36
N ASP A 155 6.35 -1.17 0.38
CA ASP A 155 6.05 -2.19 1.38
C ASP A 155 5.78 -3.55 0.74
N HIS A 156 5.84 -4.59 1.58
CA HIS A 156 5.50 -5.95 1.20
C HIS A 156 5.09 -6.78 2.43
N TRP A 157 4.18 -7.77 2.26
CA TRP A 157 3.88 -8.72 3.32
C TRP A 157 5.15 -9.40 3.83
N ASN A 158 5.36 -9.35 5.15
CA ASN A 158 6.52 -9.92 5.81
C ASN A 158 6.23 -11.32 6.33
N LEU A 159 6.72 -12.35 5.62
CA LEU A 159 6.54 -13.73 6.02
C LEU A 159 7.21 -14.09 7.35
N ALA A 160 8.29 -13.38 7.70
CA ALA A 160 9.04 -13.63 8.94
C ALA A 160 8.33 -13.07 10.20
N HIS A 161 7.38 -12.13 10.04
CA HIS A 161 6.61 -11.57 11.15
C HIS A 161 5.45 -12.50 11.53
N PRO A 162 5.13 -12.73 12.84
CA PRO A 162 4.05 -13.64 13.25
C PRO A 162 2.69 -13.34 12.62
N VAL A 163 2.31 -12.05 12.52
CA VAL A 163 1.05 -11.63 11.88
C VAL A 163 1.10 -11.83 10.36
N GLY A 164 2.26 -11.62 9.74
CA GLY A 164 2.47 -11.93 8.32
C GLY A 164 2.35 -13.43 8.03
N TRP A 165 2.91 -14.27 8.92
CA TRP A 165 2.72 -15.71 8.87
C TRP A 165 1.25 -16.11 9.02
N GLN A 166 0.55 -15.56 10.01
CA GLN A 166 -0.89 -15.79 10.19
C GLN A 166 -1.68 -15.42 8.92
N ARG A 167 -1.36 -14.29 8.30
CA ARG A 167 -1.98 -13.90 7.02
C ARG A 167 -1.66 -14.88 5.88
N PHE A 168 -0.43 -15.41 5.83
CA PHE A 168 -0.03 -16.43 4.85
C PHE A 168 -0.81 -17.74 5.02
N GLU A 169 -1.14 -18.14 6.25
CA GLU A 169 -1.94 -19.36 6.49
C GLU A 169 -3.33 -19.30 5.84
N PHE A 170 -3.93 -18.13 5.65
CA PHE A 170 -5.16 -18.01 4.85
C PHE A 170 -4.92 -18.39 3.39
N GLU A 171 -3.78 -18.03 2.81
CA GLU A 171 -3.44 -18.43 1.44
C GLU A 171 -3.16 -19.94 1.37
N VAL A 172 -2.52 -20.51 2.38
CA VAL A 172 -2.30 -21.98 2.50
C VAL A 172 -3.64 -22.70 2.59
N ALA A 173 -4.54 -22.27 3.47
CA ALA A 173 -5.86 -22.87 3.64
C ALA A 173 -6.71 -22.77 2.35
N ARG A 174 -6.62 -21.66 1.63
CA ARG A 174 -7.25 -21.49 0.32
C ARG A 174 -6.64 -22.43 -0.71
N ALA A 175 -5.30 -22.50 -0.79
CA ALA A 175 -4.59 -23.35 -1.73
C ALA A 175 -4.87 -24.84 -1.49
N ALA A 176 -5.08 -25.27 -0.24
CA ALA A 176 -5.41 -26.66 0.10
C ALA A 176 -6.76 -27.13 -0.49
N ARG A 177 -7.67 -26.19 -0.78
CA ARG A 177 -9.01 -26.46 -1.33
C ARG A 177 -9.06 -26.45 -2.84
N VAL A 178 -7.95 -26.11 -3.51
CA VAL A 178 -7.88 -25.90 -4.97
C VAL A 178 -6.86 -26.83 -5.59
N PRO A 179 -7.17 -27.52 -6.71
CA PRO A 179 -6.21 -28.37 -7.42
C PRO A 179 -4.93 -27.60 -7.80
N PRO A 180 -3.75 -28.23 -7.77
CA PRO A 180 -2.46 -27.55 -8.03
C PRO A 180 -2.44 -26.67 -9.28
N GLY A 181 -3.03 -27.13 -10.38
CA GLY A 181 -3.09 -26.35 -11.63
C GLY A 181 -4.03 -25.13 -11.62
N GLN A 182 -4.80 -24.92 -10.54
CA GLN A 182 -5.71 -23.80 -10.37
C GLN A 182 -5.30 -22.88 -9.22
N ARG A 183 -4.16 -23.14 -8.57
CA ARG A 183 -3.70 -22.37 -7.40
C ARG A 183 -3.13 -21.00 -7.74
N LYS A 184 -2.63 -20.81 -8.95
CA LYS A 184 -2.15 -19.52 -9.42
C LYS A 184 -3.35 -18.65 -9.80
N ASP A 185 -3.63 -17.68 -8.99
CA ASP A 185 -4.61 -16.64 -9.20
C ASP A 185 -3.84 -15.31 -9.21
N VAL A 186 -4.00 -14.52 -10.25
CA VAL A 186 -3.42 -13.17 -10.30
C VAL A 186 -3.96 -12.36 -9.14
N ALA A 187 -3.17 -11.44 -8.63
CA ALA A 187 -3.50 -10.60 -7.47
C ALA A 187 -3.69 -11.35 -6.13
N ARG A 188 -3.31 -12.59 -6.05
CA ARG A 188 -3.17 -13.33 -4.79
C ARG A 188 -2.07 -12.70 -3.94
N ASN A 189 -2.24 -12.65 -2.60
CA ASN A 189 -1.18 -12.13 -1.74
C ASN A 189 0.10 -12.95 -1.85
N GLN A 190 1.19 -12.23 -2.09
CA GLN A 190 2.56 -12.72 -2.09
C GLN A 190 3.26 -12.30 -0.80
N PHE A 191 4.29 -13.03 -0.43
CA PHE A 191 5.02 -12.83 0.82
C PHE A 191 6.51 -12.89 0.55
N CYS A 192 7.28 -11.99 1.16
CA CYS A 192 8.73 -11.98 1.15
C CYS A 192 9.25 -11.86 2.58
N VAL A 193 10.51 -12.23 2.79
CA VAL A 193 11.26 -11.81 3.98
C VAL A 193 12.04 -10.54 3.67
N PRO A 194 12.39 -9.71 4.66
CA PRO A 194 13.11 -8.46 4.43
C PRO A 194 14.42 -8.63 3.65
N GLU A 195 15.16 -9.70 3.90
CA GLU A 195 16.43 -10.02 3.24
C GLU A 195 16.25 -10.27 1.74
N GLU A 196 15.13 -10.87 1.34
CA GLU A 196 14.78 -11.10 -0.06
C GLU A 196 14.52 -9.77 -0.79
N LEU A 197 13.80 -8.85 -0.16
CA LEU A 197 13.56 -7.50 -0.71
C LEU A 197 14.86 -6.72 -0.89
N VAL A 198 15.78 -6.81 0.09
CA VAL A 198 17.12 -6.24 0.01
C VAL A 198 17.89 -6.83 -1.18
N ALA A 199 17.82 -8.14 -1.38
CA ALA A 199 18.51 -8.79 -2.50
C ALA A 199 17.98 -8.30 -3.85
N TYR A 200 16.66 -8.15 -4.01
CA TYR A 200 16.05 -7.62 -5.24
C TYR A 200 16.47 -6.18 -5.52
N VAL A 201 16.41 -5.31 -4.51
CA VAL A 201 16.80 -3.90 -4.62
C VAL A 201 18.26 -3.77 -5.06
N ARG A 202 19.17 -4.50 -4.43
CA ARG A 202 20.60 -4.52 -4.82
C ARG A 202 20.80 -5.10 -6.20
N GLY A 203 20.09 -6.16 -6.54
CA GLY A 203 20.18 -6.83 -7.84
C GLY A 203 19.79 -5.95 -9.03
N VAL A 204 19.00 -4.89 -8.80
CA VAL A 204 18.64 -3.91 -9.84
C VAL A 204 19.48 -2.64 -9.80
N GLY A 205 20.51 -2.57 -8.94
CA GLY A 205 21.42 -1.42 -8.84
C GLY A 205 20.93 -0.27 -7.97
N LEU A 206 19.96 -0.51 -7.10
CA LEU A 206 19.54 0.41 -6.05
C LEU A 206 20.21 0.05 -4.72
N GLU A 207 20.42 1.04 -3.84
CA GLU A 207 20.97 0.82 -2.50
C GLU A 207 19.86 0.89 -1.45
N PRO A 208 19.63 -0.18 -0.64
CA PRO A 208 18.67 -0.12 0.45
C PRO A 208 19.20 0.72 1.60
N LEU A 209 18.55 1.85 1.88
CA LEU A 209 18.95 2.77 2.95
C LEU A 209 18.28 2.49 4.28
N LEU A 210 17.02 2.07 4.26
CA LEU A 210 16.24 1.69 5.44
C LEU A 210 15.45 0.42 5.14
N VAL A 211 15.44 -0.50 6.08
CA VAL A 211 14.57 -1.69 6.10
C VAL A 211 13.90 -1.78 7.46
N ILE A 212 12.58 -1.74 7.49
CA ILE A 212 11.77 -2.00 8.67
C ILE A 212 11.22 -3.41 8.52
N GLY A 213 11.78 -4.34 9.27
CA GLY A 213 11.46 -5.77 9.22
C GLY A 213 10.68 -6.29 10.42
N ASP A 214 10.47 -5.48 11.46
CA ASP A 214 9.71 -5.84 12.66
C ASP A 214 8.27 -5.33 12.58
N SER A 215 7.63 -5.65 11.45
CA SER A 215 6.25 -5.24 11.13
C SER A 215 5.62 -6.30 10.22
N PRO A 216 4.29 -6.49 10.25
CA PRO A 216 3.57 -7.39 9.34
C PRO A 216 3.79 -7.09 7.86
N ASN A 217 4.05 -5.81 7.55
CA ASN A 217 4.50 -5.36 6.25
C ASN A 217 5.93 -4.85 6.39
N ALA A 218 6.89 -5.56 5.79
CA ALA A 218 8.24 -5.05 5.66
C ALA A 218 8.21 -3.78 4.79
N GLN A 219 8.90 -2.74 5.25
CA GLN A 219 8.97 -1.46 4.55
C GLN A 219 10.42 -1.17 4.17
N LEU A 220 10.62 -0.68 2.95
CA LEU A 220 11.96 -0.44 2.44
C LEU A 220 12.05 0.92 1.74
N VAL A 221 13.13 1.65 2.03
CA VAL A 221 13.54 2.84 1.27
C VAL A 221 14.83 2.54 0.56
N ALA A 222 14.81 2.64 -0.76
CA ALA A 222 15.96 2.45 -1.64
C ALA A 222 16.39 3.78 -2.26
N ARG A 223 17.69 3.93 -2.57
CA ARG A 223 18.27 5.08 -3.24
C ARG A 223 18.93 4.66 -4.55
N LYS A 224 18.77 5.44 -5.60
CA LYS A 224 19.62 5.30 -6.78
C LYS A 224 20.99 5.90 -6.51
N PRO A 225 22.08 5.13 -6.56
CA PRO A 225 23.43 5.65 -6.30
C PRO A 225 23.79 6.81 -7.25
N ASP A 226 24.48 7.81 -6.72
CA ASP A 226 25.02 8.95 -7.49
C ASP A 226 26.53 9.12 -7.31
N GLY A 227 27.16 8.23 -6.52
CA GLY A 227 28.58 8.26 -6.19
C GLY A 227 28.93 9.17 -5.00
N ASP A 228 27.97 9.88 -4.43
CA ASP A 228 28.17 10.73 -3.24
C ASP A 228 27.90 9.92 -1.95
N ALA A 229 28.96 9.37 -1.37
CA ALA A 229 28.90 8.61 -0.12
C ALA A 229 28.51 9.48 1.09
N GLY A 230 28.80 10.78 1.05
CA GLY A 230 28.42 11.72 2.11
C GLY A 230 26.90 11.94 2.13
N ALA A 231 26.33 12.27 0.96
CA ALA A 231 24.87 12.41 0.82
C ALA A 231 24.12 11.12 1.16
N GLU A 232 24.67 9.95 0.79
CA GLU A 232 24.08 8.67 1.18
C GLU A 232 24.08 8.45 2.69
N ALA A 233 25.19 8.75 3.37
CA ALA A 233 25.30 8.61 4.83
C ALA A 233 24.35 9.58 5.56
N GLU A 234 24.21 10.82 5.11
CA GLU A 234 23.24 11.79 5.65
C GLU A 234 21.80 11.30 5.49
N GLU A 235 21.47 10.79 4.30
CA GLU A 235 20.14 10.28 4.00
C GLU A 235 19.81 9.03 4.85
N ARG A 236 20.75 8.13 5.02
CA ARG A 236 20.63 6.96 5.90
C ARG A 236 20.38 7.38 7.36
N ALA A 237 21.12 8.37 7.85
CA ALA A 237 20.93 8.92 9.20
C ALA A 237 19.57 9.61 9.35
N ARG A 238 19.11 10.35 8.33
CA ARG A 238 17.75 10.94 8.30
C ARG A 238 16.68 9.87 8.41
N LEU A 239 16.78 8.83 7.59
CA LEU A 239 15.82 7.72 7.55
C LEU A 239 15.76 6.96 8.88
N GLN A 240 16.89 6.72 9.54
CA GLN A 240 16.90 6.10 10.86
C GLN A 240 16.14 6.93 11.90
N ARG A 241 16.27 8.27 11.88
CA ARG A 241 15.48 9.16 12.75
C ARG A 241 14.01 9.18 12.37
N ALA A 242 13.69 9.01 11.10
CA ALA A 242 12.32 8.98 10.59
C ALA A 242 11.63 7.62 10.75
N ALA A 243 12.36 6.54 10.97
CA ALA A 243 11.87 5.17 11.01
C ALA A 243 10.59 4.99 11.86
N PRO A 244 10.45 5.57 13.07
CA PRO A 244 9.22 5.45 13.85
C PRO A 244 7.97 6.08 13.22
N ARG A 245 8.14 6.98 12.23
CA ARG A 245 7.05 7.60 11.48
C ARG A 245 6.78 6.91 10.14
N ILE A 246 7.70 6.06 9.70
CA ILE A 246 7.58 5.25 8.49
C ILE A 246 6.94 3.92 8.84
N ASP A 247 7.32 3.32 9.98
CA ASP A 247 6.75 2.08 10.48
C ASP A 247 5.22 2.18 10.65
N TYR A 248 4.52 1.11 10.33
CA TYR A 248 3.08 0.98 10.60
C TYR A 248 2.76 1.10 12.09
N GLY A 249 3.70 0.73 12.94
CA GLY A 249 3.62 0.87 14.38
C GLY A 249 2.89 -0.27 15.07
N ARG A 250 3.10 -0.34 16.39
CA ARG A 250 2.58 -1.42 17.25
C ARG A 250 1.05 -1.48 17.28
N ASP A 251 0.39 -0.32 17.34
CA ASP A 251 -1.07 -0.28 17.43
C ASP A 251 -1.70 -0.83 16.16
N TRP A 252 -1.20 -0.43 14.99
CA TRP A 252 -1.64 -0.97 13.70
C TRP A 252 -1.48 -2.50 13.67
N THR A 253 -0.30 -3.01 14.06
CA THR A 253 -0.02 -4.45 14.13
C THR A 253 -1.01 -5.18 15.03
N THR A 254 -1.27 -4.66 16.22
CA THR A 254 -2.18 -5.26 17.20
C THR A 254 -3.64 -5.28 16.70
N TYR A 255 -4.09 -4.20 16.05
CA TYR A 255 -5.44 -4.14 15.49
C TYR A 255 -5.59 -5.08 14.31
N PHE A 256 -4.57 -5.15 13.46
CA PHE A 256 -4.60 -6.04 12.31
C PHE A 256 -4.58 -7.52 12.72
N GLU A 257 -3.79 -7.89 13.72
CA GLU A 257 -3.81 -9.22 14.33
C GLU A 257 -5.22 -9.60 14.81
N ALA A 258 -5.88 -8.70 15.55
CA ALA A 258 -7.24 -8.93 16.05
C ALA A 258 -8.29 -9.12 14.93
N ILE A 259 -8.08 -8.49 13.78
CA ILE A 259 -8.90 -8.70 12.57
C ILE A 259 -8.68 -10.10 12.01
N LEU A 260 -7.42 -10.52 11.86
CA LEU A 260 -7.11 -11.84 11.32
C LEU A 260 -7.61 -12.97 12.23
N GLU A 261 -7.55 -12.80 13.56
CA GLU A 261 -8.14 -13.74 14.51
C GLU A 261 -9.66 -13.88 14.31
N ALA A 262 -10.35 -12.76 14.17
CA ALA A 262 -11.80 -12.75 13.93
C ALA A 262 -12.16 -13.41 12.58
N GLU A 263 -11.41 -13.14 11.53
CA GLU A 263 -11.58 -13.77 10.22
C GLU A 263 -11.35 -15.28 10.30
N ALA A 264 -10.31 -15.74 10.99
CA ALA A 264 -10.03 -17.16 11.19
C ALA A 264 -11.15 -17.87 11.96
N ALA A 265 -11.74 -17.19 12.94
CA ALA A 265 -12.87 -17.70 13.73
C ALA A 265 -14.22 -17.59 12.99
N GLY A 266 -14.30 -16.88 11.88
CA GLY A 266 -15.58 -16.55 11.20
C GLY A 266 -16.53 -15.72 12.08
N ALA A 267 -15.99 -14.92 13.00
CA ALA A 267 -16.72 -14.20 14.05
C ALA A 267 -16.55 -12.67 13.93
N ALA A 268 -17.38 -11.93 14.66
CA ALA A 268 -17.20 -10.49 14.78
C ALA A 268 -15.89 -10.14 15.53
N PRO A 269 -15.18 -9.05 15.16
CA PRO A 269 -13.89 -8.69 15.72
C PRO A 269 -14.01 -8.03 17.11
N THR A 270 -14.51 -8.77 18.10
CA THR A 270 -14.76 -8.26 19.45
C THR A 270 -13.50 -7.82 20.19
N ARG A 271 -12.35 -8.52 19.97
CA ARG A 271 -11.05 -8.10 20.52
C ARG A 271 -10.64 -6.75 19.94
N LEU A 272 -10.78 -6.55 18.64
CA LEU A 272 -10.49 -5.26 18.00
C LEU A 272 -11.37 -4.16 18.61
N MET A 273 -12.66 -4.41 18.77
CA MET A 273 -13.56 -3.42 19.37
C MET A 273 -13.13 -3.02 20.78
N ALA A 274 -12.78 -3.98 21.63
CA ALA A 274 -12.28 -3.69 22.97
C ALA A 274 -10.98 -2.85 22.95
N LEU A 275 -10.06 -3.14 22.03
CA LEU A 275 -8.82 -2.37 21.85
C LEU A 275 -9.11 -0.93 21.39
N LEU A 276 -10.02 -0.75 20.43
CA LEU A 276 -10.40 0.57 19.91
C LEU A 276 -11.15 1.40 20.95
N ASP A 277 -12.07 0.79 21.71
CA ASP A 277 -12.86 1.47 22.74
C ASP A 277 -11.98 1.96 23.92
N ALA A 278 -10.82 1.32 24.16
CA ALA A 278 -9.84 1.74 25.14
C ALA A 278 -8.98 2.94 24.69
N ARG A 279 -9.06 3.39 23.45
CA ARG A 279 -8.24 4.49 22.91
C ARG A 279 -8.98 5.82 22.93
N PRO A 280 -8.28 6.94 23.14
CA PRO A 280 -8.86 8.27 23.02
C PRO A 280 -9.57 8.50 21.68
N ALA A 281 -10.54 9.40 21.68
CA ALA A 281 -11.32 9.70 20.46
C ALA A 281 -10.51 10.39 19.37
N ASP A 282 -9.42 11.07 19.73
CA ASP A 282 -8.48 11.79 18.87
C ASP A 282 -7.26 10.95 18.43
N ASP A 283 -7.21 9.68 18.80
CA ASP A 283 -6.18 8.77 18.32
C ASP A 283 -6.41 8.48 16.82
N ALA A 284 -5.55 9.03 15.97
CA ALA A 284 -5.70 8.97 14.52
C ALA A 284 -5.67 7.54 13.96
N THR A 285 -4.83 6.66 14.51
CA THR A 285 -4.77 5.26 14.08
C THR A 285 -6.05 4.52 14.48
N ALA A 286 -6.50 4.71 15.72
CA ALA A 286 -7.76 4.11 16.17
C ALA A 286 -8.98 4.66 15.40
N GLU A 287 -9.00 5.96 15.06
CA GLU A 287 -10.06 6.55 14.25
C GLU A 287 -10.13 5.93 12.86
N MET A 288 -8.98 5.76 12.21
CA MET A 288 -8.89 5.08 10.91
C MET A 288 -9.47 3.66 10.99
N PHE A 289 -9.07 2.88 11.99
CA PHE A 289 -9.58 1.51 12.16
C PHE A 289 -11.06 1.48 12.54
N ARG A 290 -11.56 2.43 13.36
CA ARG A 290 -13.02 2.54 13.64
C ARG A 290 -13.83 2.80 12.38
N ALA A 291 -13.39 3.71 11.53
CA ALA A 291 -14.05 3.99 10.25
C ALA A 291 -14.04 2.76 9.34
N TRP A 292 -12.88 2.14 9.20
CA TRP A 292 -12.69 0.98 8.35
C TRP A 292 -13.54 -0.21 8.79
N ILE A 293 -13.51 -0.55 10.08
CA ILE A 293 -14.27 -1.70 10.61
C ILE A 293 -15.78 -1.45 10.60
N ALA A 294 -16.24 -0.20 10.77
CA ALA A 294 -17.65 0.15 10.66
C ALA A 294 -18.19 -0.13 9.24
N GLY A 295 -17.41 0.21 8.22
CA GLY A 295 -17.73 -0.11 6.84
C GLY A 295 -17.82 -1.60 6.58
N LEU A 296 -16.84 -2.37 7.04
CA LEU A 296 -16.83 -3.82 6.90
C LEU A 296 -17.98 -4.49 7.69
N TRP A 297 -18.35 -3.93 8.84
CA TRP A 297 -19.45 -4.45 9.64
C TRP A 297 -20.78 -4.40 8.88
N ARG A 298 -21.04 -3.30 8.17
CA ARG A 298 -22.23 -3.17 7.30
C ARG A 298 -22.29 -4.23 6.20
N LEU A 299 -21.14 -4.65 5.70
CA LEU A 299 -21.03 -5.68 4.65
C LEU A 299 -21.14 -7.11 5.20
N ARG A 300 -21.18 -7.30 6.53
CA ARG A 300 -21.17 -8.61 7.19
C ARG A 300 -22.31 -8.77 8.19
N PRO A 301 -23.56 -8.97 7.73
CA PRO A 301 -24.73 -9.10 8.63
C PRO A 301 -24.59 -10.18 9.70
N ALA A 302 -23.78 -11.22 9.43
CA ALA A 302 -23.49 -12.28 10.38
C ALA A 302 -22.76 -11.79 11.66
N TRP A 303 -22.17 -10.58 11.65
CA TRP A 303 -21.54 -9.99 12.82
C TRP A 303 -22.55 -9.35 13.80
N GLY A 304 -23.82 -9.32 13.42
CA GLY A 304 -24.88 -8.68 14.23
C GLY A 304 -24.95 -7.16 14.01
N PRO A 305 -25.68 -6.45 14.87
CA PRO A 305 -25.84 -5.00 14.75
C PRO A 305 -24.52 -4.25 14.92
N VAL A 306 -24.39 -3.11 14.22
CA VAL A 306 -23.19 -2.25 14.33
C VAL A 306 -23.07 -1.76 15.78
N PRO A 307 -21.92 -1.93 16.44
CA PRO A 307 -21.70 -1.44 17.80
C PRO A 307 -21.93 0.06 17.94
N ALA A 308 -22.49 0.49 19.09
CA ALA A 308 -22.80 1.90 19.34
C ALA A 308 -21.55 2.83 19.25
N SER A 309 -20.36 2.33 19.62
CA SER A 309 -19.09 3.07 19.49
C SER A 309 -18.68 3.35 18.03
N LEU A 310 -19.27 2.63 17.06
CA LEU A 310 -19.06 2.82 15.62
C LEU A 310 -20.19 3.61 14.95
N SER A 311 -21.26 3.98 15.67
CA SER A 311 -22.45 4.61 15.07
C SER A 311 -22.12 5.87 14.25
N ARG A 312 -21.21 6.73 14.76
CA ARG A 312 -20.77 7.95 14.05
C ARG A 312 -20.09 7.71 12.68
N PHE A 313 -19.75 6.47 12.37
CA PHE A 313 -19.20 6.03 11.10
C PHE A 313 -20.19 5.23 10.26
N ALA A 314 -21.36 4.88 10.84
CA ALA A 314 -22.37 4.05 10.20
C ALA A 314 -23.39 4.85 9.39
N ASP A 315 -23.61 6.14 9.71
CA ASP A 315 -24.69 6.98 9.21
C ASP A 315 -24.33 7.88 8.02
N GLN A 316 -23.40 7.47 7.16
CA GLN A 316 -23.09 8.22 5.94
C GLN A 316 -23.52 7.42 4.71
N GLU A 317 -24.69 7.81 4.16
CA GLU A 317 -25.11 7.47 2.79
C GLU A 317 -24.20 8.14 1.75
#